data_118b7d4c2024c591e29045a6f6cf1d29
#
_entry.id   118b7d4c2024c591e29045a6f6cf1d29
#
_cell.length_a   1.000
_cell.length_b   1.000
_cell.length_c   1.000
_cell.angle_alpha   90.00
_cell.angle_beta   90.00
_cell.angle_gamma   90.00
#
_symmetry.space_group_name_H-M   'P 1'
#
loop_
_entity.id
_entity.type
_entity.pdbx_description
1 polymer ?
#
loop_
_entity_poly.entity_id
_entity_poly.type
_entity_poly.pdbx_seq_one_letter_code
_entity_poly.pdbx_strand_id
1 'polypeptide(L)'
;MSKRSNDVGWIDYTQKYGDREIRTVNPDIQSGSTVLFNNFEDMQLALEGNYPGVDYGTHGLSTQKAFEEAICKLENGHRTYAFPSGINAITSTLMAFTQSGDEVLVCDNVYGPTSRFCHKILSKYDVKTTYIPSDIGSKISS
;
A
#
# COMPACT_ATOMS: atom_id res chain seq x y z
N MET A 1 -18.81 31.03 -9.26
CA MET A 1 -18.44 29.85 -10.06
C MET A 1 -17.08 29.34 -9.54
N SER A 2 -17.12 28.34 -8.67
CA SER A 2 -15.93 27.72 -8.10
C SER A 2 -15.25 26.89 -9.20
N LYS A 3 -14.01 27.19 -9.52
CA LYS A 3 -13.15 26.33 -10.33
C LYS A 3 -12.91 25.04 -9.52
N ARG A 4 -13.57 23.96 -9.92
CA ARG A 4 -13.13 22.61 -9.51
C ARG A 4 -11.74 22.43 -10.11
N SER A 5 -10.73 22.39 -9.25
CA SER A 5 -9.40 21.96 -9.66
C SER A 5 -9.49 20.48 -9.99
N ASN A 6 -9.53 20.16 -11.27
CA ASN A 6 -9.37 18.80 -11.77
C ASN A 6 -7.89 18.39 -11.77
N ASP A 7 -7.15 18.77 -10.73
CA ASP A 7 -5.79 18.28 -10.51
C ASP A 7 -5.80 16.88 -9.86
N VAL A 8 -6.44 15.95 -10.52
CA VAL A 8 -5.91 14.58 -10.52
C VAL A 8 -4.66 14.70 -11.39
N GLY A 9 -3.51 14.92 -10.75
CA GLY A 9 -2.26 15.03 -11.47
C GLY A 9 -2.05 13.76 -12.29
N TRP A 10 -2.32 13.85 -13.57
CA TRP A 10 -2.01 12.78 -14.52
C TRP A 10 -0.51 12.61 -14.46
N ILE A 11 -0.06 11.42 -14.04
CA ILE A 11 1.35 11.09 -14.14
C ILE A 11 1.67 11.06 -15.61
N ASP A 12 2.64 11.86 -16.04
CA ASP A 12 3.01 11.97 -17.46
C ASP A 12 3.86 10.74 -17.83
N TYR A 13 3.22 9.76 -18.42
CA TYR A 13 3.89 8.55 -18.94
C TYR A 13 4.39 8.80 -20.35
N THR A 14 5.39 9.65 -20.47
CA THR A 14 6.03 9.94 -21.74
C THR A 14 7.17 8.97 -22.00
N GLN A 15 7.05 8.20 -23.08
CA GLN A 15 8.14 7.36 -23.60
C GLN A 15 8.77 7.98 -24.85
N LYS A 16 10.09 7.85 -24.98
CA LYS A 16 10.82 8.28 -26.17
C LYS A 16 11.14 7.10 -27.07
N TYR A 17 10.71 7.19 -28.33
CA TYR A 17 11.07 6.26 -29.40
C TYR A 17 11.80 7.03 -30.50
N GLY A 18 13.13 7.04 -30.45
CA GLY A 18 13.94 7.93 -31.27
C GLY A 18 13.62 9.40 -30.97
N ASP A 19 13.26 10.17 -32.00
CA ASP A 19 12.91 11.59 -31.88
C ASP A 19 11.41 11.83 -31.57
N ARG A 20 10.64 10.77 -31.34
CA ARG A 20 9.20 10.87 -31.08
C ARG A 20 8.86 10.57 -29.64
N GLU A 21 7.96 11.35 -29.09
CA GLU A 21 7.35 11.11 -27.77
C GLU A 21 5.98 10.44 -27.97
N ILE A 22 5.75 9.35 -27.23
CA ILE A 22 4.46 8.68 -27.16
C ILE A 22 3.93 8.83 -25.75
N ARG A 23 2.71 9.35 -25.62
CA ARG A 23 2.00 9.48 -24.35
C ARG A 23 0.87 8.47 -24.31
N THR A 24 0.78 7.73 -23.22
CA THR A 24 -0.31 6.79 -22.97
C THR A 24 -1.15 7.27 -21.81
N VAL A 25 -2.46 6.92 -21.81
CA VAL A 25 -3.38 7.24 -20.71
C VAL A 25 -3.03 6.43 -19.45
N ASN A 26 -2.51 5.23 -19.64
CA ASN A 26 -2.13 4.33 -18.54
C ASN A 26 -0.60 4.27 -18.41
N PRO A 27 -0.08 3.99 -17.20
CA PRO A 27 1.32 3.67 -17.02
C PRO A 27 1.69 2.41 -17.80
N ASP A 28 2.94 2.32 -18.20
CA ASP A 28 3.46 1.09 -18.78
C ASP A 28 3.42 -0.05 -17.77
N ILE A 29 3.20 -1.27 -18.28
CA ILE A 29 3.30 -2.47 -17.45
C ILE A 29 4.77 -2.84 -17.34
N GLN A 30 5.38 -2.49 -16.22
CA GLN A 30 6.74 -2.88 -15.88
C GLN A 30 6.71 -4.14 -15.02
N SER A 31 7.41 -5.19 -15.46
CA SER A 31 7.53 -6.46 -14.75
C SER A 31 9.01 -6.85 -14.67
N GLY A 32 9.46 -7.17 -13.47
CA GLY A 32 10.85 -7.56 -13.21
C GLY A 32 11.13 -7.64 -11.72
N SER A 33 12.31 -8.13 -11.36
CA SER A 33 12.75 -8.16 -9.96
C SER A 33 14.04 -7.37 -9.76
N THR A 34 15.05 -7.63 -10.57
CA THR A 34 16.36 -6.98 -10.44
C THR A 34 16.35 -5.64 -11.16
N VAL A 35 16.84 -4.61 -10.49
CA VAL A 35 17.07 -3.27 -11.03
C VAL A 35 18.53 -3.10 -11.33
N LEU A 36 18.84 -2.53 -12.49
CA LEU A 36 20.21 -2.17 -12.86
C LEU A 36 20.43 -0.69 -12.58
N PHE A 37 21.50 -0.37 -11.87
CA PHE A 37 21.90 1.00 -11.56
C PHE A 37 22.86 1.52 -12.63
N ASN A 38 22.80 2.82 -12.92
CA ASN A 38 23.66 3.45 -13.91
C ASN A 38 25.11 3.55 -13.45
N ASN A 39 25.35 3.56 -12.15
CA ASN A 39 26.66 3.68 -11.53
C ASN A 39 26.69 3.03 -10.15
N PHE A 40 27.90 2.91 -9.58
CA PHE A 40 28.12 2.29 -8.27
C PHE A 40 27.55 3.13 -7.12
N GLU A 41 27.55 4.45 -7.26
CA GLU A 41 27.03 5.37 -6.24
C GLU A 41 25.51 5.21 -6.04
N ASP A 42 24.75 5.13 -7.14
CA ASP A 42 23.30 4.85 -7.09
C ASP A 42 23.01 3.50 -6.41
N MET A 43 23.80 2.47 -6.74
CA MET A 43 23.68 1.16 -6.09
C MET A 43 23.96 1.24 -4.58
N GLN A 44 24.96 2.00 -4.19
CA GLN A 44 25.32 2.18 -2.78
C GLN A 44 24.20 2.91 -2.02
N LEU A 45 23.65 3.99 -2.59
CA LEU A 45 22.48 4.67 -2.03
C LEU A 45 21.27 3.74 -1.86
N ALA A 46 21.06 2.83 -2.81
CA ALA A 46 19.98 1.85 -2.73
C ALA A 46 20.20 0.85 -1.58
N LEU A 47 21.43 0.36 -1.40
CA LEU A 47 21.79 -0.53 -0.29
C LEU A 47 21.62 0.14 1.08
N GLU A 48 21.84 1.45 1.15
CA GLU A 48 21.64 2.27 2.35
C GLU A 48 20.18 2.71 2.57
N GLY A 49 19.27 2.40 1.62
CA GLY A 49 17.86 2.82 1.68
C GLY A 49 17.62 4.30 1.37
N ASN A 50 18.61 4.98 0.78
CA ASN A 50 18.60 6.41 0.49
C ASN A 50 18.40 6.73 -1.00
N TYR A 51 18.27 5.71 -1.84
CA TYR A 51 18.05 5.88 -3.28
C TYR A 51 16.62 6.39 -3.54
N PRO A 52 16.44 7.48 -4.28
CA PRO A 52 15.11 8.07 -4.50
C PRO A 52 14.26 7.33 -5.52
N GLY A 53 14.84 6.38 -6.25
CA GLY A 53 14.19 5.61 -7.30
C GLY A 53 13.70 4.22 -6.86
N VAL A 54 13.42 3.39 -7.86
CA VAL A 54 13.12 1.97 -7.65
C VAL A 54 14.44 1.22 -7.50
N ASP A 55 14.57 0.47 -6.42
CA ASP A 55 15.78 -0.27 -6.06
C ASP A 55 15.65 -1.78 -6.28
N TYR A 56 14.44 -2.32 -6.12
CA TYR A 56 14.16 -3.73 -6.29
C TYR A 56 12.68 -3.99 -6.62
N GLY A 57 12.41 -4.97 -7.47
CA GLY A 57 11.05 -5.25 -7.94
C GLY A 57 10.05 -5.61 -6.85
N THR A 58 10.49 -6.25 -5.74
CA THR A 58 9.61 -6.55 -4.60
C THR A 58 9.20 -5.32 -3.81
N HIS A 59 9.95 -4.23 -3.90
CA HIS A 59 9.61 -2.93 -3.31
C HIS A 59 8.64 -2.12 -4.18
N GLY A 60 8.22 -2.68 -5.31
CA GLY A 60 7.32 -2.09 -6.28
C GLY A 60 8.06 -1.39 -7.43
N LEU A 61 7.72 -1.80 -8.65
CA LEU A 61 8.14 -1.14 -9.88
C LEU A 61 7.18 0.02 -10.21
N SER A 62 7.44 0.73 -11.30
CA SER A 62 6.68 1.94 -11.68
C SER A 62 5.17 1.69 -11.77
N THR A 63 4.74 0.52 -12.28
CA THR A 63 3.32 0.17 -12.38
C THR A 63 2.64 0.10 -11.01
N GLN A 64 3.26 -0.59 -10.04
CA GLN A 64 2.73 -0.69 -8.68
C GLN A 64 2.74 0.68 -7.99
N LYS A 65 3.84 1.43 -8.13
CA LYS A 65 3.95 2.78 -7.55
C LYS A 65 2.88 3.72 -8.08
N ALA A 66 2.62 3.70 -9.39
CA ALA A 66 1.57 4.50 -10.00
C ALA A 66 0.17 4.16 -9.43
N PHE A 67 -0.13 2.87 -9.24
CA PHE A 67 -1.37 2.43 -8.61
C PHE A 67 -1.46 2.89 -7.15
N GLU A 68 -0.42 2.67 -6.36
CA GLU A 68 -0.36 3.08 -4.96
C GLU A 68 -0.56 4.59 -4.80
N GLU A 69 0.08 5.40 -5.65
CA GLU A 69 -0.08 6.86 -5.65
C GLU A 69 -1.49 7.29 -6.03
N ALA A 70 -2.10 6.65 -7.04
CA ALA A 70 -3.46 6.96 -7.46
C ALA A 70 -4.46 6.72 -6.32
N ILE A 71 -4.39 5.56 -5.66
CA ILE A 71 -5.26 5.23 -4.51
C ILE A 71 -4.98 6.16 -3.33
N CYS A 72 -3.71 6.45 -3.04
CA CYS A 72 -3.35 7.38 -1.97
C CYS A 72 -3.98 8.77 -2.17
N LYS A 73 -3.97 9.29 -3.41
CA LYS A 73 -4.61 10.56 -3.76
C LYS A 73 -6.13 10.50 -3.65
N LEU A 74 -6.75 9.42 -4.14
CA LEU A 74 -8.22 9.24 -4.08
C LEU A 74 -8.74 9.21 -2.64
N GLU A 75 -8.03 8.53 -1.75
CA GLU A 75 -8.39 8.36 -0.34
C GLU A 75 -7.86 9.51 0.55
N ASN A 76 -7.17 10.51 -0.04
CA ASN A 76 -6.49 11.57 0.72
C ASN A 76 -5.59 11.00 1.83
N GLY A 77 -4.95 9.86 1.52
CA GLY A 77 -4.09 9.12 2.44
C GLY A 77 -2.66 9.67 2.50
N HIS A 78 -1.91 9.21 3.49
CA HIS A 78 -0.48 9.52 3.59
C HIS A 78 0.35 8.59 2.70
N ARG A 79 0.00 7.30 2.66
CA ARG A 79 0.68 6.26 1.88
C ARG A 79 -0.25 5.09 1.61
N THR A 80 -0.03 4.42 0.49
CA THR A 80 -0.74 3.19 0.11
C THR A 80 0.27 2.10 -0.21
N TYR A 81 -0.07 0.87 0.12
CA TYR A 81 0.66 -0.33 -0.25
C TYR A 81 -0.26 -1.31 -0.95
N ALA A 82 0.16 -1.82 -2.10
CA ALA A 82 -0.56 -2.82 -2.85
C ALA A 82 -0.25 -4.23 -2.32
N PHE A 83 -1.28 -5.05 -2.15
CA PHE A 83 -1.19 -6.44 -1.75
C PHE A 83 -1.89 -7.35 -2.76
N PRO A 84 -1.49 -8.63 -2.90
CA PRO A 84 -2.05 -9.54 -3.89
C PRO A 84 -3.51 -9.94 -3.61
N SER A 85 -4.05 -9.63 -2.43
CA SER A 85 -5.45 -9.89 -2.07
C SER A 85 -5.91 -9.01 -0.90
N GLY A 86 -7.22 -8.80 -0.77
CA GLY A 86 -7.79 -8.04 0.35
C GLY A 86 -7.47 -8.67 1.71
N ILE A 87 -7.53 -10.00 1.84
CA ILE A 87 -7.17 -10.65 3.10
C ILE A 87 -5.69 -10.47 3.43
N ASN A 88 -4.81 -10.48 2.43
CA ASN A 88 -3.39 -10.22 2.65
C ASN A 88 -3.15 -8.78 3.13
N ALA A 89 -3.86 -7.79 2.55
CA ALA A 89 -3.80 -6.41 3.01
C ALA A 89 -4.22 -6.28 4.48
N ILE A 90 -5.34 -6.90 4.86
CA ILE A 90 -5.85 -6.88 6.25
C ILE A 90 -4.86 -7.55 7.20
N THR A 91 -4.41 -8.75 6.89
CA THR A 91 -3.53 -9.52 7.79
C THR A 91 -2.16 -8.87 7.94
N SER A 92 -1.58 -8.36 6.86
CA SER A 92 -0.31 -7.63 6.91
C SER A 92 -0.42 -6.35 7.73
N THR A 93 -1.53 -5.62 7.62
CA THR A 93 -1.79 -4.43 8.45
C THR A 93 -1.88 -4.79 9.92
N LEU A 94 -2.68 -5.81 10.27
CA LEU A 94 -2.80 -6.25 11.66
C LEU A 94 -1.43 -6.66 12.23
N MET A 95 -0.66 -7.46 11.50
CA MET A 95 0.67 -7.89 11.95
C MET A 95 1.69 -6.74 12.06
N ALA A 96 1.56 -5.70 11.23
CA ALA A 96 2.47 -4.55 11.26
C ALA A 96 2.23 -3.62 12.45
N PHE A 97 0.99 -3.58 12.96
CA PHE A 97 0.59 -2.63 14.02
C PHE A 97 0.30 -3.31 15.36
N THR A 98 0.52 -4.63 15.48
CA THR A 98 0.34 -5.34 16.76
C THR A 98 1.60 -6.07 17.18
N GLN A 99 1.77 -6.18 18.48
CA GLN A 99 2.81 -6.98 19.14
C GLN A 99 2.20 -7.85 20.25
N SER A 100 2.99 -8.78 20.78
CA SER A 100 2.55 -9.62 21.90
C SER A 100 2.07 -8.78 23.09
N GLY A 101 0.91 -9.11 23.62
CA GLY A 101 0.25 -8.40 24.72
C GLY A 101 -0.73 -7.31 24.27
N ASP A 102 -0.81 -7.00 22.99
CA ASP A 102 -1.77 -6.03 22.46
C ASP A 102 -3.20 -6.58 22.36
N GLU A 103 -4.15 -5.67 22.29
CA GLU A 103 -5.56 -5.97 22.05
C GLU A 103 -6.08 -5.28 20.80
N VAL A 104 -6.78 -6.02 19.94
CA VAL A 104 -7.43 -5.52 18.73
C VAL A 104 -8.94 -5.51 18.92
N LEU A 105 -9.56 -4.37 18.68
CA LEU A 105 -11.02 -4.25 18.63
C LEU A 105 -11.53 -4.51 17.22
N VAL A 106 -12.45 -5.42 17.06
CA VAL A 106 -12.99 -5.85 15.77
C VAL A 106 -14.51 -5.80 15.80
N CYS A 107 -15.14 -5.20 14.79
CA CYS A 107 -16.59 -5.24 14.67
C CYS A 107 -17.09 -6.67 14.49
N ASP A 108 -18.21 -7.00 15.13
CA ASP A 108 -18.80 -8.35 15.11
C ASP A 108 -19.25 -8.80 13.72
N ASN A 109 -19.55 -7.86 12.81
CA ASN A 109 -19.92 -8.08 11.42
C ASN A 109 -18.71 -8.11 10.46
N VAL A 110 -17.49 -8.21 10.97
CA VAL A 110 -16.28 -8.24 10.15
C VAL A 110 -16.27 -9.40 9.15
N TYR A 111 -15.60 -9.20 8.04
CA TYR A 111 -15.36 -10.23 7.03
C TYR A 111 -14.83 -11.53 7.64
N GLY A 112 -15.50 -12.66 7.37
CA GLY A 112 -15.23 -13.95 8.03
C GLY A 112 -13.78 -14.42 8.03
N PRO A 113 -13.01 -14.30 6.93
CA PRO A 113 -11.57 -14.60 6.92
C PRO A 113 -10.76 -13.74 7.89
N THR A 114 -11.11 -12.46 8.10
CA THR A 114 -10.47 -11.59 9.10
C THR A 114 -10.71 -12.12 10.51
N SER A 115 -11.97 -12.43 10.85
CA SER A 115 -12.30 -13.05 12.13
C SER A 115 -11.52 -14.35 12.38
N ARG A 116 -11.44 -15.21 11.35
CA ARG A 116 -10.67 -16.46 11.43
C ARG A 116 -9.17 -16.20 11.66
N PHE A 117 -8.61 -15.20 11.01
CA PHE A 117 -7.21 -14.79 11.21
C PHE A 117 -6.98 -14.32 12.65
N CYS A 118 -7.83 -13.46 13.18
CA CYS A 118 -7.75 -12.98 14.56
C CYS A 118 -7.78 -14.15 15.55
N HIS A 119 -8.74 -15.07 15.42
CA HIS A 119 -8.86 -16.21 16.33
C HIS A 119 -7.75 -17.25 16.20
N LYS A 120 -7.31 -17.55 14.96
CA LYS A 120 -6.41 -18.68 14.74
C LYS A 120 -4.94 -18.31 14.66
N ILE A 121 -4.65 -17.06 14.28
CA ILE A 121 -3.29 -16.62 14.03
C ILE A 121 -2.87 -15.58 15.06
N LEU A 122 -3.55 -14.44 15.19
CA LEU A 122 -3.16 -13.41 16.17
C LEU A 122 -3.11 -13.95 17.60
N SER A 123 -4.03 -14.83 17.97
CA SER A 123 -4.01 -15.48 19.30
C SER A 123 -2.74 -16.28 19.60
N LYS A 124 -2.05 -16.80 18.56
CA LYS A 124 -0.78 -17.50 18.74
C LYS A 124 0.39 -16.56 19.05
N TYR A 125 0.23 -15.29 18.71
CA TYR A 125 1.22 -14.25 18.98
C TYR A 125 0.85 -13.42 20.22
N ASP A 126 -0.05 -13.96 21.08
CA ASP A 126 -0.51 -13.32 22.29
C ASP A 126 -1.17 -11.94 22.05
N VAL A 127 -1.84 -11.80 20.90
CA VAL A 127 -2.67 -10.63 20.60
C VAL A 127 -4.13 -10.97 20.87
N LYS A 128 -4.73 -10.27 21.82
CA LYS A 128 -6.13 -10.46 22.20
C LYS A 128 -7.05 -9.82 21.15
N THR A 129 -8.16 -10.49 20.83
CA THR A 129 -9.21 -9.93 19.96
C THR A 129 -10.49 -9.77 20.75
N THR A 130 -11.01 -8.55 20.82
CA THR A 130 -12.31 -8.24 21.44
C THR A 130 -13.27 -7.80 20.35
N TYR A 131 -14.44 -8.48 20.29
CA TYR A 131 -15.50 -8.16 19.34
C TYR A 131 -16.44 -7.12 19.94
N ILE A 132 -16.69 -6.08 19.15
CA ILE A 132 -17.58 -4.98 19.52
C ILE A 132 -18.77 -4.93 18.55
N PRO A 133 -19.97 -4.52 19.01
CA PRO A 133 -21.12 -4.34 18.12
C PRO A 133 -20.79 -3.34 17.00
N SER A 134 -21.24 -3.64 15.78
CA SER A 134 -21.01 -2.77 14.62
C SER A 134 -21.71 -1.41 14.72
N ASP A 135 -22.70 -1.28 15.60
CA ASP A 135 -23.45 -0.05 15.89
C ASP A 135 -22.92 0.75 17.10
N ILE A 136 -21.77 0.35 17.64
CA ILE A 136 -21.20 0.98 18.85
C ILE A 136 -21.01 2.50 18.71
N GLY A 137 -20.62 2.98 17.50
CA GLY A 137 -20.51 4.39 17.16
C GLY A 137 -19.80 5.22 18.24
N SER A 138 -20.47 6.29 18.70
CA SER A 138 -19.94 7.19 19.74
C SER A 138 -19.82 6.58 21.15
N LYS A 139 -20.36 5.38 21.37
CA LYS A 139 -20.28 4.66 22.65
C LYS A 139 -18.94 3.93 22.84
N ILE A 140 -18.04 3.97 21.86
CA ILE A 140 -16.73 3.29 21.93
C ILE A 140 -15.84 3.82 23.05
N SER A 141 -16.07 5.05 23.49
CA SER A 141 -15.30 5.72 24.55
C SER A 141 -15.94 5.62 25.94
N SER A 142 -17.04 4.94 26.07
CA SER A 142 -17.75 4.68 27.35
C SER A 142 -17.46 3.27 27.83
#